data_5494791751d194ff6ec5793eada87c2d
#
_entry.id   5494791751d194ff6ec5793eada87c2d
#
_cell.length_a   1.000
_cell.length_b   1.000
_cell.length_c   1.000
_cell.angle_alpha   90.00
_cell.angle_beta   90.00
_cell.angle_gamma   90.00
#
_symmetry.space_group_name_H-M   'P 1'
#
loop_
_entity.id
_entity.type
_entity.pdbx_description
1 polymer ?
#
loop_
_entity_poly.entity_id
_entity_poly.type
_entity_poly.pdbx_seq_one_letter_code
_entity_poly.pdbx_strand_id
1 'polypeptide(L)'
;TFGCDPEEIAITRNASEALEIAILGVDLQRGDEVLTTNQDYPRMLTTWDQRARREGIVLKQAKFPVPPPSMDYLYKLIEEQVTPRTKVISLCHITNRTGQIFPIGRICDMARQRGIFTIIDGAHAFAHWPYTRDDLRCDAYGSSLHKWMTAPIGTGFLYVKRDRIKDIWPLMAATERQSDNIRKFEEIGTHPAANRNAIAEALVFHHSIGGDRKAARLRYLRARWTDRLRKYPQVRLLTSDDPAQSCGIGVFEVDGIASNKIASRLYEKWRIVTTVIGCENEYNGMRITPNVYTTLQDIDTFADAMEEILTKGIPG
;
A
#
# COMPACT_ATOMS: atom_id res chain seq x y z
N THR A 1 6.69 -12.27 12.38
CA THR A 1 6.24 -10.88 12.10
C THR A 1 4.83 -10.85 11.53
N PHE A 2 4.50 -11.63 10.49
CA PHE A 2 3.16 -11.65 9.90
C PHE A 2 2.18 -12.59 10.63
N GLY A 3 2.68 -13.60 11.35
CA GLY A 3 1.87 -14.50 12.18
C GLY A 3 1.10 -15.58 11.39
N CYS A 4 1.71 -16.15 10.36
CA CYS A 4 1.15 -17.24 9.57
C CYS A 4 2.08 -18.44 9.52
N ASP A 5 1.59 -19.56 9.01
CA ASP A 5 2.39 -20.75 8.75
C ASP A 5 3.39 -20.46 7.60
N PRO A 6 4.65 -20.92 7.67
CA PRO A 6 5.59 -20.83 6.56
C PRO A 6 5.08 -21.42 5.24
N GLU A 7 4.23 -22.45 5.31
CA GLU A 7 3.59 -23.08 4.15
C GLU A 7 2.40 -22.29 3.58
N GLU A 8 2.23 -21.06 4.02
CA GLU A 8 1.29 -20.09 3.46
C GLU A 8 2.02 -18.88 2.84
N ILE A 9 3.38 -18.88 2.83
CA ILE A 9 4.20 -17.78 2.30
C ILE A 9 5.09 -18.27 1.17
N ALA A 10 5.04 -17.57 0.03
CA ALA A 10 6.03 -17.63 -1.03
C ALA A 10 6.87 -16.35 -1.05
N ILE A 11 8.19 -16.49 -1.20
CA ILE A 11 9.10 -15.35 -1.33
C ILE A 11 9.10 -14.87 -2.78
N THR A 12 8.79 -13.62 -2.98
CA THR A 12 8.73 -12.95 -4.30
C THR A 12 9.76 -11.84 -4.39
N ARG A 13 9.91 -11.26 -5.57
CA ARG A 13 10.82 -10.11 -5.80
C ARG A 13 10.28 -8.80 -5.24
N ASN A 14 8.97 -8.66 -5.12
CA ASN A 14 8.29 -7.48 -4.59
C ASN A 14 6.78 -7.73 -4.50
N ALA A 15 6.04 -6.73 -3.99
CA ALA A 15 4.57 -6.77 -3.93
C ALA A 15 3.92 -6.89 -5.32
N SER A 16 4.49 -6.28 -6.37
CA SER A 16 3.89 -6.34 -7.71
C SER A 16 3.85 -7.78 -8.22
N GLU A 17 4.95 -8.53 -8.11
CA GLU A 17 4.96 -9.95 -8.46
C GLU A 17 3.97 -10.75 -7.60
N ALA A 18 4.00 -10.54 -6.28
CA ALA A 18 3.11 -11.23 -5.35
C ALA A 18 1.63 -11.02 -5.69
N LEU A 19 1.25 -9.77 -5.95
CA LEU A 19 -0.12 -9.40 -6.26
C LEU A 19 -0.52 -9.87 -7.67
N GLU A 20 0.37 -9.77 -8.66
CA GLU A 20 0.08 -10.25 -10.01
C GLU A 20 -0.09 -11.77 -10.05
N ILE A 21 0.61 -12.54 -9.22
CA ILE A 21 0.33 -13.98 -9.04
C ILE A 21 -1.13 -14.18 -8.64
N ALA A 22 -1.60 -13.48 -7.62
CA ALA A 22 -2.99 -13.61 -7.16
C ALA A 22 -3.99 -13.04 -8.19
N ILE A 23 -3.72 -11.84 -8.72
CA ILE A 23 -4.61 -11.15 -9.66
C ILE A 23 -4.77 -11.93 -10.97
N LEU A 24 -3.68 -12.45 -11.54
CA LEU A 24 -3.72 -13.17 -12.80
C LEU A 24 -4.09 -14.64 -12.61
N GLY A 25 -3.87 -15.18 -11.40
CA GLY A 25 -4.07 -16.60 -11.10
C GLY A 25 -5.46 -16.97 -10.62
N VAL A 26 -6.28 -16.04 -10.14
CA VAL A 26 -7.65 -16.32 -9.71
C VAL A 26 -8.57 -16.51 -10.93
N ASP A 27 -9.35 -17.60 -10.96
CA ASP A 27 -10.29 -17.86 -12.04
C ASP A 27 -11.51 -16.94 -11.95
N LEU A 28 -11.79 -16.25 -13.05
CA LEU A 28 -12.97 -15.37 -13.21
C LEU A 28 -13.63 -15.62 -14.55
N GLN A 29 -14.94 -15.43 -14.60
CA GLN A 29 -15.74 -15.56 -15.79
C GLN A 29 -16.10 -14.18 -16.37
N ARG A 30 -16.47 -14.15 -17.65
CA ARG A 30 -17.03 -12.94 -18.29
C ARG A 30 -18.21 -12.40 -17.48
N GLY A 31 -18.16 -11.12 -17.11
CA GLY A 31 -19.20 -10.46 -16.33
C GLY A 31 -19.02 -10.54 -14.80
N ASP A 32 -18.05 -11.33 -14.30
CA ASP A 32 -17.67 -11.27 -12.89
C ASP A 32 -17.11 -9.90 -12.54
N GLU A 33 -17.46 -9.40 -11.36
CA GLU A 33 -17.02 -8.09 -10.89
C GLU A 33 -15.83 -8.20 -9.95
N VAL A 34 -14.87 -7.32 -10.16
CA VAL A 34 -13.75 -7.05 -9.25
C VAL A 34 -13.95 -5.65 -8.67
N LEU A 35 -14.00 -5.56 -7.36
CA LEU A 35 -14.13 -4.29 -6.64
C LEU A 35 -12.78 -3.84 -6.07
N THR A 36 -12.38 -2.62 -6.40
CA THR A 36 -11.16 -1.95 -5.92
C THR A 36 -11.46 -0.47 -5.64
N THR A 37 -10.43 0.35 -5.42
CA THR A 37 -10.57 1.80 -5.37
C THR A 37 -9.78 2.49 -6.46
N ASN A 38 -10.16 3.71 -6.82
CA ASN A 38 -9.40 4.54 -7.77
C ASN A 38 -8.06 5.03 -7.19
N GLN A 39 -7.81 4.82 -5.90
CA GLN A 39 -6.57 5.18 -5.23
C GLN A 39 -5.64 3.98 -4.99
N ASP A 40 -6.00 2.80 -5.47
CA ASP A 40 -5.11 1.65 -5.47
C ASP A 40 -3.89 1.86 -6.38
N TYR A 41 -2.88 1.02 -6.19
CA TYR A 41 -1.62 1.18 -6.91
C TYR A 41 -1.85 1.06 -8.43
N PRO A 42 -1.42 2.05 -9.24
CA PRO A 42 -1.76 2.11 -10.66
C PRO A 42 -1.41 0.84 -11.46
N ARG A 43 -0.33 0.15 -11.10
CA ARG A 43 0.03 -1.09 -11.78
C ARG A 43 -1.02 -2.19 -11.56
N MET A 44 -1.54 -2.31 -10.36
CA MET A 44 -2.59 -3.30 -10.06
C MET A 44 -3.89 -2.94 -10.78
N LEU A 45 -4.24 -1.66 -10.83
CA LEU A 45 -5.38 -1.20 -11.65
C LEU A 45 -5.18 -1.54 -13.12
N THR A 46 -3.98 -1.32 -13.67
CA THR A 46 -3.64 -1.68 -15.06
C THR A 46 -3.75 -3.20 -15.30
N THR A 47 -3.36 -4.03 -14.32
CA THR A 47 -3.48 -5.48 -14.45
C THR A 47 -4.95 -5.91 -14.47
N TRP A 48 -5.80 -5.34 -13.63
CA TRP A 48 -7.24 -5.57 -13.65
C TRP A 48 -7.90 -5.07 -14.95
N ASP A 49 -7.50 -3.89 -15.46
CA ASP A 49 -7.94 -3.39 -16.77
C ASP A 49 -7.53 -4.32 -17.92
N GLN A 50 -6.34 -4.90 -17.85
CA GLN A 50 -5.90 -5.91 -18.82
C GLN A 50 -6.81 -7.13 -18.78
N ARG A 51 -7.17 -7.63 -17.60
CA ARG A 51 -8.11 -8.75 -17.45
C ARG A 51 -9.51 -8.39 -17.95
N ALA A 52 -9.97 -7.16 -17.66
CA ALA A 52 -11.28 -6.70 -18.18
C ALA A 52 -11.31 -6.71 -19.72
N ARG A 53 -10.26 -6.24 -20.39
CA ARG A 53 -10.15 -6.28 -21.86
C ARG A 53 -9.99 -7.70 -22.41
N ARG A 54 -9.23 -8.57 -21.75
CA ARG A 54 -8.91 -9.92 -22.22
C ARG A 54 -10.02 -10.91 -21.93
N GLU A 55 -10.60 -10.88 -20.73
CA GLU A 55 -11.50 -11.89 -20.22
C GLU A 55 -12.95 -11.39 -20.13
N GLY A 56 -13.15 -10.07 -20.15
CA GLY A 56 -14.47 -9.46 -20.08
C GLY A 56 -15.04 -9.39 -18.67
N ILE A 57 -14.19 -9.39 -17.65
CA ILE A 57 -14.60 -9.08 -16.27
C ILE A 57 -14.94 -7.59 -16.16
N VAL A 58 -15.61 -7.20 -15.10
CA VAL A 58 -16.03 -5.82 -14.83
C VAL A 58 -15.20 -5.27 -13.65
N LEU A 59 -14.35 -4.29 -13.92
CA LEU A 59 -13.60 -3.59 -12.88
C LEU A 59 -14.43 -2.42 -12.31
N LYS A 60 -14.74 -2.48 -11.02
CA LYS A 60 -15.42 -1.43 -10.27
C LYS A 60 -14.41 -0.71 -9.37
N GLN A 61 -14.35 0.60 -9.48
CA GLN A 61 -13.45 1.44 -8.70
C GLN A 61 -14.26 2.36 -7.79
N ALA A 62 -14.31 2.06 -6.50
CA ALA A 62 -14.92 2.93 -5.52
C ALA A 62 -14.10 4.22 -5.35
N LYS A 63 -14.79 5.36 -5.24
CA LYS A 63 -14.19 6.67 -4.99
C LYS A 63 -14.55 7.15 -3.59
N PHE A 64 -13.62 7.81 -2.94
CA PHE A 64 -13.83 8.34 -1.59
C PHE A 64 -13.17 9.72 -1.43
N PRO A 65 -13.72 10.60 -0.58
CA PRO A 65 -13.13 11.90 -0.30
C PRO A 65 -11.78 11.75 0.41
N VAL A 66 -10.92 12.75 0.23
CA VAL A 66 -9.56 12.74 0.78
C VAL A 66 -9.38 13.94 1.73
N PRO A 67 -9.11 13.70 3.03
CA PRO A 67 -9.19 12.41 3.74
C PRO A 67 -10.65 11.92 3.88
N PRO A 68 -10.89 10.60 4.01
CA PRO A 68 -12.23 10.08 4.27
C PRO A 68 -12.67 10.40 5.71
N PRO A 69 -14.00 10.52 5.95
CA PRO A 69 -14.51 10.91 7.27
C PRO A 69 -14.19 9.91 8.39
N SER A 70 -14.19 8.60 8.10
CA SER A 70 -13.96 7.55 9.10
C SER A 70 -13.68 6.18 8.45
N MET A 71 -13.21 5.23 9.26
CA MET A 71 -13.10 3.82 8.88
C MET A 71 -14.47 3.19 8.59
N ASP A 72 -15.52 3.60 9.31
CA ASP A 72 -16.90 3.15 9.05
C ASP A 72 -17.41 3.62 7.69
N TYR A 73 -17.08 4.83 7.29
CA TYR A 73 -17.39 5.33 5.97
C TYR A 73 -16.74 4.46 4.88
N LEU A 74 -15.45 4.15 5.02
CA LEU A 74 -14.74 3.30 4.05
C LEU A 74 -15.31 1.89 4.00
N TYR A 75 -15.66 1.31 5.14
CA TYR A 75 -16.30 0.00 5.20
C TYR A 75 -17.64 -0.01 4.43
N LYS A 76 -18.53 0.95 4.75
CA LYS A 76 -19.84 1.07 4.11
C LYS A 76 -19.71 1.32 2.61
N LEU A 77 -18.78 2.18 2.19
CA LEU A 77 -18.51 2.45 0.78
C LEU A 77 -18.19 1.17 0.01
N ILE A 78 -17.35 0.29 0.55
CA ILE A 78 -17.01 -0.97 -0.08
C ILE A 78 -18.21 -1.94 -0.02
N GLU A 79 -18.88 -2.05 1.12
CA GLU A 79 -20.01 -2.94 1.30
C GLU A 79 -21.17 -2.64 0.33
N GLU A 80 -21.51 -1.36 0.12
CA GLU A 80 -22.56 -0.89 -0.78
C GLU A 80 -22.26 -1.13 -2.27
N GLN A 81 -20.98 -1.24 -2.63
CA GLN A 81 -20.57 -1.54 -4.01
C GLN A 81 -20.61 -3.02 -4.36
N VAL A 82 -20.75 -3.92 -3.35
CA VAL A 82 -20.80 -5.37 -3.57
C VAL A 82 -22.14 -5.77 -4.19
N THR A 83 -22.09 -6.62 -5.21
CA THR A 83 -23.24 -7.21 -5.87
C THR A 83 -23.12 -8.74 -5.90
N PRO A 84 -24.14 -9.50 -6.32
CA PRO A 84 -24.03 -10.96 -6.50
C PRO A 84 -22.95 -11.39 -7.52
N ARG A 85 -22.53 -10.49 -8.41
CA ARG A 85 -21.47 -10.73 -9.39
C ARG A 85 -20.08 -10.42 -8.85
N THR A 86 -19.94 -9.76 -7.72
CA THR A 86 -18.64 -9.46 -7.11
C THR A 86 -17.98 -10.76 -6.67
N LYS A 87 -16.85 -11.10 -7.29
CA LYS A 87 -16.06 -12.31 -7.00
C LYS A 87 -14.75 -12.02 -6.31
N VAL A 88 -14.20 -10.82 -6.51
CA VAL A 88 -12.94 -10.39 -5.90
C VAL A 88 -13.10 -9.00 -5.32
N ILE A 89 -12.56 -8.79 -4.11
CA ILE A 89 -12.24 -7.47 -3.56
C ILE A 89 -10.72 -7.36 -3.49
N SER A 90 -10.16 -6.39 -4.23
CA SER A 90 -8.71 -6.14 -4.30
C SER A 90 -8.43 -4.73 -3.78
N LEU A 91 -7.75 -4.59 -2.63
CA LEU A 91 -7.57 -3.30 -1.96
C LEU A 91 -6.15 -3.12 -1.43
N CYS A 92 -5.65 -1.88 -1.46
CA CYS A 92 -4.51 -1.51 -0.63
C CYS A 92 -4.89 -1.55 0.86
N HIS A 93 -4.03 -2.13 1.71
CA HIS A 93 -4.17 -2.00 3.16
C HIS A 93 -3.91 -0.56 3.61
N ILE A 94 -2.93 0.10 3.00
CA ILE A 94 -2.70 1.54 3.07
C ILE A 94 -2.39 2.05 1.67
N THR A 95 -3.06 3.11 1.25
CA THR A 95 -2.79 3.67 -0.08
C THR A 95 -1.40 4.30 -0.16
N ASN A 96 -0.70 4.05 -1.25
CA ASN A 96 0.57 4.71 -1.52
C ASN A 96 0.40 6.20 -1.88
N ARG A 97 -0.81 6.62 -2.19
CA ARG A 97 -1.16 7.99 -2.56
C ARG A 97 -1.28 8.88 -1.32
N THR A 98 -2.28 8.65 -0.50
CA THR A 98 -2.64 9.52 0.62
C THR A 98 -2.26 8.98 2.01
N GLY A 99 -1.75 7.74 2.07
CA GLY A 99 -1.45 7.09 3.35
C GLY A 99 -2.70 6.68 4.14
N GLN A 100 -3.86 6.58 3.46
CA GLN A 100 -5.11 6.12 4.06
C GLN A 100 -5.06 4.62 4.35
N ILE A 101 -5.25 4.24 5.59
CA ILE A 101 -5.42 2.85 6.04
C ILE A 101 -6.88 2.43 5.87
N PHE A 102 -7.11 1.22 5.33
CA PHE A 102 -8.44 0.64 5.17
C PHE A 102 -8.78 -0.35 6.29
N PRO A 103 -10.06 -0.51 6.66
CA PRO A 103 -10.52 -1.48 7.67
C PRO A 103 -10.56 -2.91 7.11
N ILE A 104 -9.39 -3.43 6.70
CA ILE A 104 -9.25 -4.68 5.93
C ILE A 104 -9.90 -5.86 6.63
N GLY A 105 -9.68 -6.05 7.93
CA GLY A 105 -10.27 -7.17 8.65
C GLY A 105 -11.79 -7.21 8.57
N ARG A 106 -12.46 -6.06 8.72
CA ARG A 106 -13.92 -5.95 8.59
C ARG A 106 -14.40 -6.23 7.17
N ILE A 107 -13.67 -5.72 6.17
CA ILE A 107 -13.99 -5.95 4.75
C ILE A 107 -13.81 -7.42 4.40
N CYS A 108 -12.74 -8.07 4.86
CA CYS A 108 -12.50 -9.49 4.63
C CYS A 108 -13.53 -10.38 5.32
N ASP A 109 -14.02 -10.03 6.51
CA ASP A 109 -15.10 -10.75 7.17
C ASP A 109 -16.42 -10.69 6.38
N MET A 110 -16.77 -9.51 5.88
CA MET A 110 -17.94 -9.32 5.00
C MET A 110 -17.78 -10.09 3.68
N ALA A 111 -16.59 -10.01 3.06
CA ALA A 111 -16.29 -10.72 1.82
C ALA A 111 -16.42 -12.24 1.99
N ARG A 112 -15.88 -12.80 3.09
CA ARG A 112 -15.97 -14.24 3.41
C ARG A 112 -17.41 -14.71 3.56
N GLN A 113 -18.25 -13.94 4.26
CA GLN A 113 -19.67 -14.26 4.43
C GLN A 113 -20.42 -14.31 3.09
N ARG A 114 -19.93 -13.59 2.09
CA ARG A 114 -20.52 -13.50 0.74
C ARG A 114 -19.80 -14.37 -0.31
N GLY A 115 -18.80 -15.16 0.12
CA GLY A 115 -18.04 -16.04 -0.78
C GLY A 115 -17.14 -15.27 -1.77
N ILE A 116 -16.72 -14.07 -1.43
CA ILE A 116 -15.88 -13.19 -2.25
C ILE A 116 -14.41 -13.38 -1.87
N PHE A 117 -13.54 -13.56 -2.86
CA PHE A 117 -12.10 -13.70 -2.67
C PHE A 117 -11.46 -12.34 -2.39
N THR A 118 -10.51 -12.28 -1.43
CA THR A 118 -9.85 -11.04 -1.04
C THR A 118 -8.36 -11.04 -1.37
N ILE A 119 -7.91 -10.01 -2.11
CA ILE A 119 -6.49 -9.78 -2.44
C ILE A 119 -6.09 -8.43 -1.85
N ILE A 120 -5.14 -8.44 -0.93
CA ILE A 120 -4.74 -7.24 -0.20
C ILE A 120 -3.31 -6.83 -0.53
N ASP A 121 -3.16 -5.59 -1.00
CA ASP A 121 -1.87 -4.96 -1.23
C ASP A 121 -1.33 -4.38 0.08
N GLY A 122 -0.36 -5.07 0.64
CA GLY A 122 0.36 -4.68 1.84
C GLY A 122 1.69 -3.97 1.59
N ALA A 123 1.98 -3.57 0.36
CA ALA A 123 3.29 -3.02 -0.02
C ALA A 123 3.76 -1.85 0.86
N HIS A 124 2.84 -1.02 1.34
CA HIS A 124 3.13 0.08 2.26
C HIS A 124 2.66 -0.17 3.70
N ALA A 125 2.06 -1.33 3.99
CA ALA A 125 1.55 -1.65 5.33
C ALA A 125 2.52 -2.52 6.14
N PHE A 126 3.09 -3.56 5.51
CA PHE A 126 3.94 -4.52 6.22
C PHE A 126 5.15 -3.83 6.85
N ALA A 127 5.34 -4.09 8.15
CA ALA A 127 6.38 -3.47 8.97
C ALA A 127 6.31 -1.93 9.11
N HIS A 128 5.21 -1.31 8.72
CA HIS A 128 4.95 0.12 8.92
C HIS A 128 4.34 0.39 10.31
N TRP A 129 3.38 -0.45 10.72
CA TRP A 129 2.82 -0.56 12.07
C TRP A 129 2.52 -2.02 12.40
N PRO A 130 2.33 -2.38 13.70
CA PRO A 130 2.03 -3.76 14.09
C PRO A 130 0.63 -4.20 13.65
N TYR A 131 0.55 -5.36 13.05
CA TYR A 131 -0.64 -6.18 12.81
C TYR A 131 -0.19 -7.57 12.37
N THR A 132 -1.09 -8.53 12.41
CA THR A 132 -0.87 -9.92 12.03
C THR A 132 -1.84 -10.34 10.92
N ARG A 133 -1.60 -11.51 10.35
CA ARG A 133 -2.53 -12.16 9.40
C ARG A 133 -3.93 -12.33 10.01
N ASP A 134 -4.01 -12.62 11.31
CA ASP A 134 -5.28 -12.84 12.01
C ASP A 134 -6.12 -11.55 12.14
N ASP A 135 -5.47 -10.39 12.17
CA ASP A 135 -6.18 -9.11 12.13
C ASP A 135 -6.79 -8.83 10.76
N LEU A 136 -6.18 -9.34 9.69
CA LEU A 136 -6.61 -9.08 8.31
C LEU A 136 -7.61 -10.10 7.79
N ARG A 137 -7.38 -11.38 8.07
CA ARG A 137 -8.24 -12.51 7.66
C ARG A 137 -8.51 -12.59 6.16
N CYS A 138 -7.60 -12.08 5.33
CA CYS A 138 -7.67 -12.09 3.87
C CYS A 138 -7.30 -13.46 3.28
N ASP A 139 -7.68 -13.69 2.02
CA ASP A 139 -7.33 -14.90 1.28
C ASP A 139 -5.92 -14.82 0.70
N ALA A 140 -5.53 -13.67 0.15
CA ALA A 140 -4.19 -13.40 -0.36
C ALA A 140 -3.68 -12.03 0.08
N TYR A 141 -2.36 -11.93 0.30
CA TYR A 141 -1.70 -10.69 0.71
C TYR A 141 -0.31 -10.60 0.07
N GLY A 142 -0.05 -9.51 -0.63
CA GLY A 142 1.27 -9.26 -1.24
C GLY A 142 2.00 -8.09 -0.60
N SER A 143 3.30 -8.22 -0.35
CA SER A 143 4.09 -7.11 0.19
C SER A 143 5.50 -7.02 -0.38
N SER A 144 6.06 -5.80 -0.31
CA SER A 144 7.47 -5.51 -0.60
C SER A 144 8.25 -5.37 0.69
N LEU A 145 9.31 -6.15 0.85
CA LEU A 145 10.14 -6.10 2.05
C LEU A 145 11.18 -4.97 2.03
N HIS A 146 11.51 -4.44 0.85
CA HIS A 146 12.47 -3.34 0.68
C HIS A 146 11.92 -1.95 1.04
N LYS A 147 10.65 -1.85 1.48
CA LYS A 147 10.05 -0.58 1.93
C LYS A 147 10.23 -0.41 3.45
N TRP A 148 9.17 -0.63 4.21
CA TRP A 148 9.19 -0.40 5.66
C TRP A 148 9.93 -1.48 6.45
N MET A 149 10.10 -2.70 5.90
CA MET A 149 10.95 -3.73 6.52
C MET A 149 12.45 -3.46 6.32
N THR A 150 12.82 -2.59 5.36
CA THR A 150 14.22 -2.24 5.04
C THR A 150 15.10 -3.43 4.58
N ALA A 151 14.48 -4.47 4.02
CA ALA A 151 15.19 -5.55 3.37
C ALA A 151 15.76 -5.11 1.99
N PRO A 152 16.66 -5.87 1.38
CA PRO A 152 17.21 -5.54 0.06
C PRO A 152 16.14 -5.36 -1.02
N ILE A 153 16.40 -4.48 -1.99
CA ILE A 153 15.58 -4.36 -3.20
C ILE A 153 15.56 -5.72 -3.92
N GLY A 154 14.39 -6.13 -4.38
CA GLY A 154 14.19 -7.46 -4.97
C GLY A 154 13.75 -8.50 -3.93
N THR A 155 13.15 -8.06 -2.82
CA THR A 155 12.51 -8.92 -1.82
C THR A 155 11.07 -8.52 -1.56
N GLY A 156 10.20 -9.51 -1.49
CA GLY A 156 8.79 -9.41 -1.18
C GLY A 156 8.25 -10.77 -0.75
N PHE A 157 6.96 -10.85 -0.47
CA PHE A 157 6.29 -12.11 -0.24
C PHE A 157 4.84 -12.06 -0.70
N LEU A 158 4.34 -13.26 -1.04
CA LEU A 158 2.93 -13.56 -1.21
C LEU A 158 2.50 -14.47 -0.08
N TYR A 159 1.50 -14.05 0.70
CA TYR A 159 0.74 -14.91 1.58
C TYR A 159 -0.52 -15.37 0.86
N VAL A 160 -0.83 -16.65 0.96
CA VAL A 160 -2.11 -17.22 0.54
C VAL A 160 -2.61 -18.14 1.64
N LYS A 161 -3.84 -17.94 2.07
CA LYS A 161 -4.50 -18.83 3.04
C LYS A 161 -4.45 -20.27 2.53
N ARG A 162 -4.09 -21.23 3.37
CA ARG A 162 -3.78 -22.61 2.98
C ARG A 162 -4.84 -23.26 2.08
N ASP A 163 -6.12 -23.15 2.45
CA ASP A 163 -7.23 -23.72 1.70
C ASP A 163 -7.53 -23.00 0.38
N ARG A 164 -6.87 -21.85 0.13
CA ARG A 164 -7.01 -21.04 -1.08
C ARG A 164 -5.82 -21.15 -2.05
N ILE A 165 -4.74 -21.83 -1.66
CA ILE A 165 -3.56 -22.00 -2.52
C ILE A 165 -3.93 -22.64 -3.85
N LYS A 166 -4.79 -23.65 -3.83
CA LYS A 166 -5.26 -24.37 -5.04
C LYS A 166 -6.11 -23.49 -5.97
N ASP A 167 -6.69 -22.41 -5.48
CA ASP A 167 -7.59 -21.52 -6.23
C ASP A 167 -6.81 -20.47 -7.06
N ILE A 168 -5.49 -20.45 -6.96
CA ILE A 168 -4.63 -19.47 -7.66
C ILE A 168 -3.65 -20.22 -8.59
N TRP A 169 -3.68 -19.88 -9.88
CA TRP A 169 -2.69 -20.33 -10.84
C TRP A 169 -1.37 -19.59 -10.65
N PRO A 170 -0.21 -20.25 -10.75
CA PRO A 170 1.09 -19.56 -10.72
C PRO A 170 1.36 -18.81 -12.03
N LEU A 171 2.18 -17.76 -11.99
CA LEU A 171 2.60 -17.03 -13.20
C LEU A 171 3.48 -17.88 -14.12
N MET A 172 4.36 -18.68 -13.56
CA MET A 172 5.14 -19.70 -14.27
C MET A 172 4.56 -21.06 -13.94
N ALA A 173 4.38 -21.89 -14.98
CA ALA A 173 3.74 -23.18 -14.83
C ALA A 173 4.44 -24.07 -13.79
N ALA A 174 3.64 -24.64 -12.91
CA ALA A 174 4.06 -25.64 -11.95
C ALA A 174 3.36 -26.99 -12.24
N THR A 175 3.87 -28.08 -11.68
CA THR A 175 3.26 -29.40 -11.88
C THR A 175 1.97 -29.51 -11.09
N GLU A 176 1.03 -30.35 -11.55
CA GLU A 176 -0.25 -30.61 -10.86
C GLU A 176 -0.05 -31.07 -9.40
N ARG A 177 1.04 -31.79 -9.14
CA ARG A 177 1.40 -32.24 -7.78
C ARG A 177 1.64 -31.09 -6.79
N GLN A 178 1.86 -29.88 -7.31
CA GLN A 178 2.08 -28.67 -6.52
C GLN A 178 0.81 -27.80 -6.40
N SER A 179 -0.34 -28.28 -6.85
CA SER A 179 -1.59 -27.49 -6.91
C SER A 179 -1.96 -26.82 -5.59
N ASP A 180 -1.73 -27.48 -4.46
CA ASP A 180 -2.01 -27.00 -3.10
C ASP A 180 -0.74 -26.59 -2.32
N ASN A 181 0.42 -26.57 -2.99
CA ASN A 181 1.70 -26.21 -2.39
C ASN A 181 2.05 -24.75 -2.69
N ILE A 182 2.30 -23.95 -1.65
CA ILE A 182 2.69 -22.54 -1.77
C ILE A 182 3.95 -22.35 -2.63
N ARG A 183 4.86 -23.35 -2.65
CA ARG A 183 6.12 -23.30 -3.42
C ARG A 183 5.90 -23.21 -4.93
N LYS A 184 4.70 -23.56 -5.45
CA LYS A 184 4.38 -23.35 -6.87
C LYS A 184 4.55 -21.90 -7.34
N PHE A 185 4.42 -20.94 -6.41
CA PHE A 185 4.61 -19.52 -6.69
C PHE A 185 6.08 -19.07 -6.67
N GLU A 186 6.99 -19.97 -6.25
CA GLU A 186 8.44 -19.74 -6.25
C GLU A 186 9.18 -20.41 -7.42
N GLU A 187 8.46 -21.09 -8.32
CA GLU A 187 9.00 -21.74 -9.53
C GLU A 187 9.33 -20.70 -10.60
N ILE A 188 10.30 -19.81 -10.30
CA ILE A 188 10.69 -18.69 -11.16
C ILE A 188 12.06 -18.90 -11.85
N GLY A 189 12.62 -20.12 -11.75
CA GLY A 189 13.96 -20.43 -12.26
C GLY A 189 15.08 -19.91 -11.36
N THR A 190 16.29 -19.92 -11.87
CA THR A 190 17.49 -19.50 -11.13
C THR A 190 17.43 -18.01 -10.79
N HIS A 191 17.63 -17.68 -9.53
CA HIS A 191 17.60 -16.31 -9.04
C HIS A 191 18.62 -16.08 -7.90
N PRO A 192 19.01 -14.83 -7.60
CA PRO A 192 20.00 -14.54 -6.55
C PRO A 192 19.51 -14.96 -5.16
N ALA A 193 20.26 -15.82 -4.48
CA ALA A 193 19.96 -16.23 -3.12
C ALA A 193 20.33 -15.16 -2.07
N ALA A 194 21.31 -14.30 -2.34
CA ALA A 194 21.81 -13.30 -1.41
C ALA A 194 20.70 -12.38 -0.86
N ASN A 195 19.82 -11.88 -1.73
CA ASN A 195 18.73 -11.01 -1.33
C ASN A 195 17.74 -11.70 -0.37
N ARG A 196 17.42 -12.97 -0.65
CA ARG A 196 16.52 -13.76 0.20
C ARG A 196 17.14 -14.04 1.58
N ASN A 197 18.42 -14.39 1.62
CA ASN A 197 19.13 -14.63 2.88
C ASN A 197 19.19 -13.38 3.76
N ALA A 198 19.35 -12.19 3.14
CA ALA A 198 19.41 -10.93 3.86
C ALA A 198 18.05 -10.46 4.45
N ILE A 199 16.94 -11.14 4.15
CA ILE A 199 15.65 -10.89 4.81
C ILE A 199 15.75 -11.13 6.31
N ALA A 200 16.53 -12.13 6.74
CA ALA A 200 16.73 -12.44 8.16
C ALA A 200 17.35 -11.25 8.91
N GLU A 201 18.35 -10.58 8.33
CA GLU A 201 18.98 -9.40 8.92
C GLU A 201 18.01 -8.22 9.05
N ALA A 202 17.16 -8.02 8.04
CA ALA A 202 16.13 -6.99 8.09
C ALA A 202 15.07 -7.27 9.17
N LEU A 203 14.72 -8.55 9.39
CA LEU A 203 13.84 -8.96 10.47
C LEU A 203 14.47 -8.69 11.84
N VAL A 204 15.76 -9.03 12.02
CA VAL A 204 16.50 -8.72 13.26
C VAL A 204 16.49 -7.22 13.52
N PHE A 205 16.80 -6.40 12.51
CA PHE A 205 16.76 -4.94 12.64
C PHE A 205 15.37 -4.43 13.03
N HIS A 206 14.32 -4.92 12.34
CA HIS A 206 12.93 -4.54 12.64
C HIS A 206 12.52 -4.93 14.08
N HIS A 207 12.81 -6.15 14.51
CA HIS A 207 12.49 -6.62 15.86
C HIS A 207 13.29 -5.90 16.94
N SER A 208 14.55 -5.52 16.66
CA SER A 208 15.39 -4.76 17.60
C SER A 208 14.81 -3.36 17.89
N ILE A 209 14.18 -2.74 16.90
CA ILE A 209 13.46 -1.47 17.10
C ILE A 209 12.14 -1.73 17.85
N GLY A 210 11.41 -2.74 17.45
CA GLY A 210 10.04 -3.04 17.90
C GLY A 210 8.99 -2.31 17.08
N GLY A 211 7.93 -3.04 16.69
CA GLY A 211 6.89 -2.53 15.76
C GLY A 211 6.16 -1.30 16.30
N ASP A 212 5.75 -1.29 17.56
CA ASP A 212 5.06 -0.16 18.19
C ASP A 212 5.93 1.09 18.26
N ARG A 213 7.20 0.91 18.66
CA ARG A 213 8.16 2.00 18.73
C ARG A 213 8.43 2.60 17.36
N LYS A 214 8.52 1.73 16.34
CA LYS A 214 8.67 2.14 14.94
C LYS A 214 7.45 2.96 14.46
N ALA A 215 6.24 2.46 14.67
CA ALA A 215 5.01 3.15 14.30
C ALA A 215 4.87 4.52 15.00
N ALA A 216 5.17 4.56 16.31
CA ALA A 216 5.17 5.80 17.08
C ALA A 216 6.19 6.82 16.50
N ARG A 217 7.41 6.38 16.18
CA ARG A 217 8.44 7.22 15.56
C ARG A 217 7.97 7.78 14.21
N LEU A 218 7.38 6.96 13.35
CA LEU A 218 6.92 7.38 12.03
C LEU A 218 5.77 8.40 12.12
N ARG A 219 4.81 8.18 13.03
CA ARG A 219 3.74 9.15 13.32
C ARG A 219 4.29 10.46 13.86
N TYR A 220 5.26 10.40 14.78
CA TYR A 220 5.92 11.58 15.32
C TYR A 220 6.63 12.40 14.23
N LEU A 221 7.41 11.75 13.34
CA LEU A 221 8.08 12.42 12.23
C LEU A 221 7.07 13.09 11.29
N ARG A 222 5.95 12.43 11.00
CA ARG A 222 4.87 13.02 10.21
C ARG A 222 4.26 14.22 10.93
N ALA A 223 3.84 14.07 12.18
CA ALA A 223 3.20 15.13 12.95
C ALA A 223 4.10 16.38 13.05
N ARG A 224 5.41 16.19 13.18
CA ARG A 224 6.38 17.29 13.31
C ARG A 224 6.33 18.31 12.15
N TRP A 225 6.13 17.87 10.93
CA TRP A 225 5.97 18.79 9.81
C TRP A 225 4.51 19.16 9.54
N THR A 226 3.55 18.25 9.70
CA THR A 226 2.13 18.57 9.47
C THR A 226 1.62 19.63 10.43
N ASP A 227 2.04 19.60 11.70
CA ASP A 227 1.62 20.58 12.71
C ASP A 227 2.16 22.01 12.43
N ARG A 228 3.27 22.09 11.72
CA ARG A 228 3.80 23.37 11.26
C ARG A 228 3.02 23.88 10.05
N LEU A 229 2.79 23.02 9.05
CA LEU A 229 2.20 23.45 7.79
C LEU A 229 0.68 23.70 7.91
N ARG A 230 -0.05 23.04 8.80
CA ARG A 230 -1.49 23.29 9.02
C ARG A 230 -1.84 24.71 9.48
N LYS A 231 -0.86 25.48 9.96
CA LYS A 231 -1.04 26.88 10.36
C LYS A 231 -1.27 27.80 9.16
N TYR A 232 -0.95 27.36 7.96
CA TYR A 232 -1.07 28.14 6.74
C TYR A 232 -2.41 27.81 6.06
N PRO A 233 -3.31 28.77 5.89
CA PRO A 233 -4.66 28.52 5.37
C PRO A 233 -4.68 27.97 3.94
N GLN A 234 -3.62 28.23 3.15
CA GLN A 234 -3.47 27.69 1.80
C GLN A 234 -3.01 26.22 1.76
N VAL A 235 -2.68 25.61 2.90
CA VAL A 235 -2.26 24.22 2.97
C VAL A 235 -3.45 23.32 3.31
N ARG A 236 -3.73 22.36 2.44
CA ARG A 236 -4.72 21.31 2.69
C ARG A 236 -4.01 19.98 2.94
N LEU A 237 -4.16 19.42 4.14
CA LEU A 237 -3.65 18.09 4.46
C LEU A 237 -4.59 17.03 3.89
N LEU A 238 -4.04 16.08 3.13
CA LEU A 238 -4.79 15.02 2.43
C LEU A 238 -4.71 13.67 3.16
N THR A 239 -3.95 13.60 4.23
CA THR A 239 -3.83 12.41 5.10
C THR A 239 -4.55 12.68 6.40
N SER A 240 -5.35 11.73 6.87
CA SER A 240 -6.05 11.81 8.16
C SER A 240 -5.08 11.95 9.33
N ASP A 241 -5.43 12.76 10.31
CA ASP A 241 -4.69 12.87 11.58
C ASP A 241 -4.99 11.71 12.54
N ASP A 242 -6.08 10.99 12.33
CA ASP A 242 -6.44 9.83 13.13
C ASP A 242 -5.39 8.72 12.98
N PRO A 243 -4.74 8.29 14.08
CA PRO A 243 -3.72 7.24 14.05
C PRO A 243 -4.27 5.87 13.64
N ALA A 244 -5.59 5.64 13.71
CA ALA A 244 -6.23 4.44 13.16
C ALA A 244 -6.29 4.47 11.62
N GLN A 245 -6.32 5.66 11.04
CA GLN A 245 -6.47 5.87 9.59
C GLN A 245 -5.15 6.15 8.87
N SER A 246 -4.04 6.35 9.61
CA SER A 246 -2.77 6.77 9.00
C SER A 246 -1.55 6.39 9.85
N CYS A 247 -0.35 6.42 9.24
CA CYS A 247 0.90 6.23 9.95
C CYS A 247 1.98 7.22 9.45
N GLY A 248 3.08 6.74 8.85
CA GLY A 248 4.23 7.59 8.48
C GLY A 248 4.09 8.31 7.13
N ILE A 249 3.17 7.89 6.25
CA ILE A 249 2.92 8.58 4.98
C ILE A 249 2.05 9.80 5.26
N GLY A 250 2.47 10.97 4.75
CA GLY A 250 1.67 12.18 4.79
C GLY A 250 1.64 12.87 3.44
N VAL A 251 0.49 13.45 3.09
CA VAL A 251 0.29 14.16 1.82
C VAL A 251 -0.40 15.49 2.08
N PHE A 252 0.02 16.51 1.37
CA PHE A 252 -0.62 17.83 1.38
C PHE A 252 -0.61 18.43 -0.02
N GLU A 253 -1.47 19.40 -0.24
CA GLU A 253 -1.40 20.30 -1.40
C GLU A 253 -1.44 21.76 -0.93
N VAL A 254 -1.06 22.67 -1.82
CA VAL A 254 -1.01 24.11 -1.54
C VAL A 254 -1.85 24.84 -2.58
N ASP A 255 -2.86 25.56 -2.13
CA ASP A 255 -3.69 26.38 -3.02
C ASP A 255 -2.84 27.45 -3.70
N GLY A 256 -3.02 27.56 -5.01
CA GLY A 256 -2.32 28.55 -5.84
C GLY A 256 -0.88 28.18 -6.23
N ILE A 257 -0.31 27.08 -5.72
CA ILE A 257 1.05 26.66 -6.10
C ILE A 257 1.01 25.18 -6.54
N ALA A 258 1.36 24.94 -7.80
CA ALA A 258 1.42 23.57 -8.32
C ALA A 258 2.48 22.71 -7.63
N SER A 259 2.13 21.50 -7.25
CA SER A 259 2.99 20.57 -6.47
C SER A 259 4.33 20.27 -7.15
N ASN A 260 4.37 20.21 -8.49
CA ASN A 260 5.61 20.01 -9.24
C ASN A 260 6.57 21.21 -9.09
N LYS A 261 6.06 22.44 -9.04
CA LYS A 261 6.89 23.65 -8.81
C LYS A 261 7.49 23.63 -7.39
N ILE A 262 6.71 23.23 -6.40
CA ILE A 262 7.19 23.07 -5.02
C ILE A 262 8.28 21.98 -4.98
N ALA A 263 8.05 20.81 -5.59
CA ALA A 263 9.03 19.73 -5.63
C ALA A 263 10.35 20.16 -6.30
N SER A 264 10.28 20.84 -7.45
CA SER A 264 11.46 21.37 -8.13
C SER A 264 12.21 22.36 -7.23
N ARG A 265 11.50 23.31 -6.61
CA ARG A 265 12.11 24.30 -5.71
C ARG A 265 12.79 23.68 -4.49
N LEU A 266 12.15 22.68 -3.86
CA LEU A 266 12.72 21.93 -2.74
C LEU A 266 14.03 21.25 -3.15
N TYR A 267 14.03 20.63 -4.32
CA TYR A 267 15.24 19.95 -4.82
C TYR A 267 16.34 20.93 -5.20
N GLU A 268 16.04 21.98 -5.94
CA GLU A 268 17.03 22.94 -6.44
C GLU A 268 17.74 23.68 -5.31
N LYS A 269 16.98 24.18 -4.33
CA LYS A 269 17.53 25.01 -3.27
C LYS A 269 18.04 24.22 -2.07
N TRP A 270 17.33 23.17 -1.65
CA TRP A 270 17.63 22.46 -0.40
C TRP A 270 18.03 21.00 -0.59
N ARG A 271 18.03 20.49 -1.85
CA ARG A 271 18.30 19.09 -2.19
C ARG A 271 17.33 18.11 -1.52
N ILE A 272 16.12 18.56 -1.24
CA ILE A 272 15.05 17.73 -0.69
C ILE A 272 14.30 17.06 -1.82
N VAL A 273 14.29 15.72 -1.83
CA VAL A 273 13.55 14.89 -2.78
C VAL A 273 12.19 14.57 -2.20
N THR A 274 11.14 14.89 -2.95
CA THR A 274 9.74 14.57 -2.61
C THR A 274 9.03 13.92 -3.80
N THR A 275 7.86 13.36 -3.56
CA THR A 275 7.07 12.74 -4.63
C THR A 275 5.79 13.52 -4.85
N VAL A 276 5.59 14.03 -6.07
CA VAL A 276 4.28 14.55 -6.48
C VAL A 276 3.36 13.37 -6.70
N ILE A 277 2.17 13.42 -6.12
CA ILE A 277 1.18 12.35 -6.16
C ILE A 277 -0.20 12.94 -6.37
N GLY A 278 -1.01 12.32 -7.19
CA GLY A 278 -2.35 12.84 -7.49
C GLY A 278 -3.34 11.76 -7.88
N CYS A 279 -4.61 12.14 -7.86
CA CYS A 279 -5.71 11.41 -8.47
C CYS A 279 -6.42 12.39 -9.38
N GLU A 280 -6.60 12.00 -10.64
CA GLU A 280 -7.15 12.89 -11.68
C GLU A 280 -8.50 13.49 -11.24
N ASN A 281 -8.62 14.80 -11.34
CA ASN A 281 -9.80 15.59 -10.95
C ASN A 281 -10.18 15.51 -9.45
N GLU A 282 -9.31 15.00 -8.57
CA GLU A 282 -9.57 14.92 -7.14
C GLU A 282 -8.57 15.75 -6.33
N TYR A 283 -7.28 15.54 -6.54
CA TYR A 283 -6.19 16.27 -5.86
C TYR A 283 -4.85 16.12 -6.60
N ASN A 284 -3.94 17.05 -6.32
CA ASN A 284 -2.55 16.98 -6.78
C ASN A 284 -1.63 17.47 -5.67
N GLY A 285 -1.13 16.54 -4.86
CA GLY A 285 -0.39 16.84 -3.64
C GLY A 285 1.07 16.40 -3.67
N MET A 286 1.74 16.67 -2.59
CA MET A 286 3.10 16.23 -2.31
C MET A 286 3.10 15.19 -1.20
N ARG A 287 3.69 14.03 -1.48
CA ARG A 287 3.85 12.94 -0.52
C ARG A 287 5.19 13.04 0.19
N ILE A 288 5.14 13.05 1.52
CA ILE A 288 6.28 13.03 2.42
C ILE A 288 6.28 11.71 3.18
N THR A 289 7.37 10.96 3.08
CA THR A 289 7.46 9.59 3.62
C THR A 289 8.75 9.39 4.41
N PRO A 290 8.88 9.99 5.61
CA PRO A 290 10.03 9.75 6.46
C PRO A 290 10.09 8.29 6.89
N ASN A 291 11.31 7.77 7.09
CA ASN A 291 11.52 6.45 7.68
C ASN A 291 12.20 6.61 9.06
N VAL A 292 12.36 5.50 9.78
CA VAL A 292 12.92 5.52 11.17
C VAL A 292 14.28 6.17 11.27
N TYR A 293 15.09 6.10 10.22
CA TYR A 293 16.42 6.71 10.10
C TYR A 293 16.38 8.19 9.69
N THR A 294 15.23 8.75 9.31
CA THR A 294 15.08 10.18 9.03
C THR A 294 15.30 10.97 10.33
N THR A 295 16.21 11.92 10.30
CA THR A 295 16.52 12.73 11.48
C THR A 295 15.48 13.82 11.72
N LEU A 296 15.44 14.38 12.94
CA LEU A 296 14.59 15.54 13.23
C LEU A 296 15.03 16.76 12.41
N GLN A 297 16.33 16.91 12.20
CA GLN A 297 16.88 18.00 11.40
C GLN A 297 16.42 17.91 9.93
N ASP A 298 16.34 16.71 9.33
CA ASP A 298 15.79 16.55 7.97
C ASP A 298 14.35 17.04 7.88
N ILE A 299 13.53 16.68 8.89
CA ILE A 299 12.12 17.10 8.95
C ILE A 299 12.01 18.62 9.19
N ASP A 300 12.83 19.18 10.08
CA ASP A 300 12.83 20.61 10.34
C ASP A 300 13.29 21.41 9.10
N THR A 301 14.34 20.95 8.42
CA THR A 301 14.80 21.55 7.17
C THR A 301 13.72 21.54 6.10
N PHE A 302 12.98 20.43 5.97
CA PHE A 302 11.81 20.37 5.07
C PHE A 302 10.73 21.38 5.47
N ALA A 303 10.38 21.43 6.75
CA ALA A 303 9.34 22.33 7.23
C ALA A 303 9.73 23.80 7.09
N ASP A 304 10.99 24.16 7.40
CA ASP A 304 11.53 25.53 7.20
C ASP A 304 11.48 25.94 5.72
N ALA A 305 11.88 25.01 4.82
CA ALA A 305 11.83 25.24 3.38
C ALA A 305 10.40 25.47 2.88
N MET A 306 9.43 24.69 3.39
CA MET A 306 8.02 24.88 3.06
C MET A 306 7.47 26.21 3.61
N GLU A 307 7.80 26.57 4.86
CA GLU A 307 7.39 27.86 5.43
C GLU A 307 7.94 29.04 4.63
N GLU A 308 9.18 28.94 4.13
CA GLU A 308 9.74 29.94 3.22
C GLU A 308 8.93 30.04 1.91
N ILE A 309 8.60 28.90 1.29
CA ILE A 309 7.80 28.86 0.04
C ILE A 309 6.40 29.46 0.28
N LEU A 310 5.75 29.10 1.39
CA LEU A 310 4.41 29.55 1.73
C LEU A 310 4.31 31.05 2.03
N THR A 311 5.40 31.65 2.54
CA THR A 311 5.45 33.07 2.93
C THR A 311 6.01 33.98 1.83
N LYS A 312 6.99 33.51 1.06
CA LYS A 312 7.71 34.33 0.06
C LYS A 312 7.36 33.96 -1.38
N GLY A 313 6.62 32.86 -1.58
CA GLY A 313 6.35 32.32 -2.91
C GLY A 313 7.58 31.60 -3.53
N ILE A 314 7.38 31.13 -4.76
CA ILE A 314 8.46 30.56 -5.59
C ILE A 314 8.86 31.65 -6.58
N PRO A 315 10.13 32.08 -6.61
CA PRO A 315 10.63 33.02 -7.62
C PRO A 315 10.34 32.46 -9.04
N GLY A 316 9.94 33.35 -9.94
CA GLY A 316 9.62 33.02 -11.33
C GLY A 316 10.84 32.56 -12.14
#